data_22efa59d35b2ce7253889820efd65d7c
#
_entry.id   22efa59d35b2ce7253889820efd65d7c
#
_cell.length_a   1.000
_cell.length_b   1.000
_cell.length_c   1.000
_cell.angle_alpha   90.00
_cell.angle_beta   90.00
_cell.angle_gamma   90.00
#
_symmetry.space_group_name_H-M   'P 1'
#
loop_
_entity.id
_entity.type
_entity.pdbx_description
1 polymer ?
#
loop_
_entity_poly.entity_id
_entity_poly.type
_entity_poly.pdbx_seq_one_letter_code
_entity_poly.pdbx_strand_id
1 'polypeptide(L)'
;MTPLFHLENIVRAYPDPASRDPHAVRTVLNLSELDIRAGEILGIRGHNGSGKSTLLRIIALLEPPDSGTLLFEGRPAGTEDLHLRRQVTLLLQTPYLLSRSVASNVAYGLRVRGIS
;
A
#
# COMPACT_ATOMS: atom_id res chain seq x y z
N MET A 1 4.58 23.39 -1.13
CA MET A 1 3.48 22.60 -1.73
C MET A 1 3.33 21.28 -0.96
N THR A 2 2.11 20.97 -0.56
CA THR A 2 1.84 19.73 0.19
C THR A 2 1.94 18.53 -0.74
N PRO A 3 2.73 17.50 -0.41
CA PRO A 3 2.77 16.29 -1.23
C PRO A 3 1.44 15.56 -1.19
N LEU A 4 1.18 14.75 -2.24
CA LEU A 4 0.00 13.90 -2.28
C LEU A 4 0.04 12.88 -1.14
N PHE A 5 1.16 12.17 -1.01
CA PHE A 5 1.45 11.28 0.11
C PHE A 5 2.71 11.74 0.82
N HIS A 6 2.67 11.72 2.14
CA HIS A 6 3.84 11.91 2.98
C HIS A 6 3.93 10.77 3.98
N LEU A 7 5.04 10.04 3.95
CA LEU A 7 5.32 8.95 4.87
C LEU A 7 6.51 9.32 5.72
N GLU A 8 6.42 9.07 7.03
CA GLU A 8 7.48 9.41 7.96
C GLU A 8 7.63 8.32 9.00
N ASN A 9 8.85 7.84 9.18
CA ASN A 9 9.21 6.82 10.18
C ASN A 9 8.35 5.56 10.09
N ILE A 10 8.08 5.10 8.88
CA ILE A 10 7.25 3.92 8.66
C ILE A 10 8.04 2.67 8.98
N VAL A 11 7.51 1.86 9.88
CA VAL A 11 8.09 0.56 10.25
C VAL A 11 7.02 -0.51 10.11
N ARG A 12 7.40 -1.62 9.49
CA ARG A 12 6.53 -2.80 9.38
C ARG A 12 7.37 -4.05 9.60
N ALA A 13 6.91 -4.92 10.48
CA ALA A 13 7.57 -6.18 10.81
C ALA A 13 6.53 -7.31 10.77
N TYR A 14 7.00 -8.50 10.43
CA TYR A 14 6.18 -9.71 10.43
C TYR A 14 6.84 -10.78 11.30
N PRO A 15 6.08 -11.81 11.75
CA PRO A 15 6.68 -12.92 12.44
C PRO A 15 7.83 -13.52 11.62
N ASP A 16 8.94 -13.85 12.28
CA ASP A 16 10.10 -14.41 11.60
C ASP A 16 9.98 -15.92 11.51
N PRO A 17 9.76 -16.49 10.31
CA PRO A 17 9.60 -17.92 10.14
C PRO A 17 10.91 -18.70 10.32
N ALA A 18 12.05 -18.02 10.24
CA ALA A 18 13.35 -18.63 10.40
C ALA A 18 13.77 -18.74 11.88
N SER A 19 13.08 -18.06 12.78
CA SER A 19 13.39 -18.07 14.21
C SER A 19 12.64 -19.18 14.94
N ARG A 20 13.28 -19.74 15.96
CA ARG A 20 12.65 -20.71 16.85
C ARG A 20 11.78 -20.04 17.91
N ASP A 21 12.00 -18.74 18.14
CA ASP A 21 11.21 -17.97 19.08
C ASP A 21 9.88 -17.58 18.42
N PRO A 22 8.72 -18.01 18.96
CA PRO A 22 7.42 -17.69 18.38
C PRO A 22 7.09 -16.20 18.43
N HIS A 23 7.81 -15.42 19.25
CA HIS A 23 7.60 -13.97 19.37
C HIS A 23 8.59 -13.16 18.55
N ALA A 24 9.53 -13.81 17.86
CA ALA A 24 10.51 -13.10 17.04
C ALA A 24 9.84 -12.50 15.82
N VAL A 25 10.24 -11.26 15.50
CA VAL A 25 9.75 -10.55 14.32
C VAL A 25 10.91 -10.13 13.44
N ARG A 26 10.64 -10.04 12.15
CA ARG A 26 11.59 -9.55 11.17
C ARG A 26 11.06 -8.24 10.60
N THR A 27 11.84 -7.18 10.72
CA THR A 27 11.49 -5.89 10.13
C THR A 27 11.68 -5.99 8.61
N VAL A 28 10.61 -5.79 7.86
CA VAL A 28 10.65 -5.85 6.39
C VAL A 28 10.69 -4.47 5.77
N LEU A 29 10.29 -3.44 6.52
CA LEU A 29 10.28 -2.07 6.04
C LEU A 29 10.65 -1.13 7.17
N ASN A 30 11.62 -0.24 6.91
CA ASN A 30 12.00 0.83 7.81
C ASN A 30 12.33 2.04 6.94
N LEU A 31 11.36 2.94 6.82
CA LEU A 31 11.43 4.08 5.93
C LEU A 31 11.42 5.37 6.73
N SER A 32 12.50 6.17 6.60
CA SER A 32 12.62 7.42 7.35
C SER A 32 11.62 8.46 6.85
N GLU A 33 11.60 8.68 5.54
CA GLU A 33 10.73 9.69 4.94
C GLU A 33 10.55 9.42 3.45
N LEU A 34 9.35 9.66 2.95
CA LEU A 34 9.05 9.60 1.53
C LEU A 34 7.90 10.56 1.22
N ASP A 35 8.11 11.39 0.21
CA ASP A 35 7.08 12.27 -0.33
C ASP A 35 6.74 11.83 -1.75
N ILE A 36 5.46 11.73 -2.06
CA ILE A 36 4.97 11.47 -3.42
C ILE A 36 4.09 12.65 -3.81
N ARG A 37 4.45 13.31 -4.89
CA ARG A 37 3.74 14.51 -5.36
C ARG A 37 2.69 14.15 -6.40
N ALA A 38 1.65 14.96 -6.47
CA ALA A 38 0.63 14.80 -7.52
C ALA A 38 1.28 14.90 -8.90
N GLY A 39 0.88 14.01 -9.81
CA GLY A 39 1.41 13.99 -11.17
C GLY A 39 2.79 13.37 -11.32
N GLU A 40 3.40 12.90 -10.23
CA GLU A 40 4.74 12.33 -10.24
C GLU A 40 4.68 10.84 -10.55
N ILE A 41 5.65 10.36 -11.35
CA ILE A 41 5.91 8.94 -11.52
C ILE A 41 7.15 8.62 -10.71
N LEU A 42 6.97 7.85 -9.65
CA LEU A 42 8.03 7.48 -8.72
C LEU A 42 8.43 6.03 -8.91
N GLY A 43 9.71 5.78 -9.18
CA GLY A 43 10.24 4.43 -9.28
C GLY A 43 10.77 3.94 -7.94
N ILE A 44 10.45 2.70 -7.58
CA ILE A 44 10.94 2.05 -6.38
C ILE A 44 11.80 0.87 -6.79
N ARG A 45 13.06 0.86 -6.35
CA ARG A 45 14.03 -0.17 -6.70
C ARG A 45 14.50 -0.91 -5.45
N GLY A 46 14.76 -2.19 -5.61
CA GLY A 46 15.30 -3.01 -4.54
C GLY A 46 15.20 -4.50 -4.92
N HIS A 47 15.94 -5.32 -4.21
CA HIS A 47 15.88 -6.77 -4.41
C HIS A 47 14.63 -7.35 -3.74
N ASN A 48 14.34 -8.61 -4.03
CA ASN A 48 13.24 -9.32 -3.38
C ASN A 48 13.47 -9.36 -1.87
N GLY A 49 12.42 -9.08 -1.10
CA GLY A 49 12.51 -9.03 0.35
C GLY A 49 12.94 -7.68 0.91
N SER A 50 13.08 -6.65 0.06
CA SER A 50 13.47 -5.31 0.51
C SER A 50 12.30 -4.46 1.03
N GLY A 51 11.08 -5.01 1.03
CA GLY A 51 9.91 -4.30 1.55
C GLY A 51 9.13 -3.50 0.51
N LYS A 52 9.45 -3.62 -0.78
CA LYS A 52 8.76 -2.88 -1.84
C LYS A 52 7.26 -3.16 -1.85
N SER A 53 6.88 -4.43 -1.84
CA SER A 53 5.46 -4.82 -1.85
C SER A 53 4.74 -4.35 -0.60
N THR A 54 5.41 -4.41 0.56
CA THR A 54 4.86 -3.94 1.82
C THR A 54 4.61 -2.43 1.76
N LEU A 55 5.57 -1.67 1.24
CA LEU A 55 5.42 -0.23 1.08
C LEU A 55 4.23 0.11 0.19
N LEU A 56 4.09 -0.60 -0.94
CA LEU A 56 2.97 -0.36 -1.86
C LEU A 56 1.63 -0.68 -1.20
N ARG A 57 1.54 -1.74 -0.40
CA ARG A 57 0.31 -2.07 0.32
C ARG A 57 -0.04 -1.02 1.37
N ILE A 58 0.96 -0.46 2.03
CA ILE A 58 0.73 0.61 3.02
C ILE A 58 0.22 1.88 2.31
N ILE A 59 0.83 2.28 1.19
CA ILE A 59 0.41 3.44 0.42
C ILE A 59 -1.01 3.24 -0.13
N ALA A 60 -1.34 2.01 -0.53
CA ALA A 60 -2.67 1.68 -1.03
C ALA A 60 -3.72 1.52 0.09
N LEU A 61 -3.33 1.71 1.35
CA LEU A 61 -4.20 1.60 2.52
C LEU A 61 -4.79 0.20 2.71
N LEU A 62 -4.08 -0.81 2.23
CA LEU A 62 -4.48 -2.22 2.39
C LEU A 62 -3.86 -2.84 3.64
N GLU A 63 -2.82 -2.23 4.17
CA GLU A 63 -2.08 -2.74 5.32
C GLU A 63 -1.61 -1.55 6.16
N PRO A 64 -1.81 -1.57 7.50
CA PRO A 64 -1.30 -0.50 8.34
C PRO A 64 0.18 -0.70 8.63
N PRO A 65 0.96 0.37 8.83
CA PRO A 65 2.30 0.24 9.38
C PRO A 65 2.22 -0.10 10.87
N ASP A 66 3.28 -0.67 11.42
CA ASP A 66 3.37 -0.90 12.87
C ASP A 66 3.58 0.42 13.60
N SER A 67 4.32 1.33 12.99
CA SER A 67 4.53 2.66 13.52
C SER A 67 4.80 3.63 12.38
N GLY A 68 4.77 4.91 12.69
CA GLY A 68 5.01 5.97 11.72
C GLY A 68 3.73 6.68 11.31
N THR A 69 3.89 7.64 10.41
CA THR A 69 2.81 8.53 9.98
C THR A 69 2.64 8.44 8.48
N LEU A 70 1.40 8.27 8.04
CA LEU A 70 1.00 8.34 6.63
C LEU A 70 -0.02 9.47 6.47
N LEU A 71 0.31 10.45 5.66
CA LEU A 71 -0.57 11.56 5.36
C LEU A 71 -0.96 11.53 3.89
N PHE A 72 -2.22 11.82 3.61
CA PHE A 72 -2.73 12.06 2.25
C PHE A 72 -3.23 13.49 2.19
N GLU A 73 -2.63 14.29 1.32
CA GLU A 73 -2.92 15.72 1.20
C GLU A 73 -2.86 16.44 2.55
N GLY A 74 -1.88 16.07 3.38
CA GLY A 74 -1.64 16.68 4.68
C GLY A 74 -2.52 16.17 5.81
N ARG A 75 -3.37 15.17 5.56
CA ARG A 75 -4.27 14.60 6.57
C ARG A 75 -3.92 13.15 6.87
N PRO A 76 -4.03 12.73 8.14
CA PRO A 76 -3.78 11.32 8.47
C PRO A 76 -4.68 10.39 7.66
N ALA A 77 -4.09 9.30 7.14
CA ALA A 77 -4.79 8.30 6.36
C ALA A 77 -4.57 6.91 6.98
N GLY A 78 -5.59 6.08 6.95
CA GLY A 78 -5.54 4.74 7.52
C GLY A 78 -6.36 3.75 6.73
N THR A 79 -6.21 2.47 7.09
CA THR A 79 -6.89 1.37 6.38
C THR A 79 -8.40 1.39 6.50
N GLU A 80 -8.93 2.09 7.50
CA GLU A 80 -10.36 2.26 7.75
C GLU A 80 -10.99 3.31 6.83
N ASP A 81 -10.19 4.12 6.13
CA ASP A 81 -10.71 5.16 5.25
C ASP A 81 -11.08 4.57 3.87
N LEU A 82 -12.29 4.04 3.78
CA LEU A 82 -12.78 3.38 2.58
C LEU A 82 -12.87 4.34 1.38
N HIS A 83 -13.26 5.59 1.62
CA HIS A 83 -13.36 6.58 0.55
C HIS A 83 -11.99 6.82 -0.09
N LEU A 84 -10.96 6.97 0.72
CA LEU A 84 -9.61 7.20 0.24
C LEU A 84 -9.04 5.93 -0.42
N ARG A 85 -9.29 4.75 0.15
CA ARG A 85 -8.84 3.48 -0.43
C ARG A 85 -9.35 3.28 -1.85
N ARG A 86 -10.55 3.76 -2.14
CA ARG A 86 -11.15 3.64 -3.47
C ARG A 86 -10.52 4.57 -4.50
N GLN A 87 -9.72 5.53 -4.07
CA GLN A 87 -8.98 6.43 -4.95
C GLN A 87 -7.60 5.91 -5.32
N VAL A 88 -7.15 4.82 -4.68
CA VAL A 88 -5.82 4.24 -4.89
C VAL A 88 -5.98 2.83 -5.42
N THR A 89 -5.23 2.51 -6.46
CA THR A 89 -5.25 1.17 -7.08
C THR A 89 -3.86 0.56 -7.01
N LEU A 90 -3.82 -0.69 -6.56
CA LEU A 90 -2.59 -1.49 -6.51
C LEU A 90 -2.67 -2.59 -7.56
N LEU A 91 -1.69 -2.60 -8.47
CA LEU A 91 -1.54 -3.70 -9.43
C LEU A 91 -0.59 -4.74 -8.83
N LEU A 92 -1.13 -5.93 -8.58
CA LEU A 92 -0.34 -7.01 -8.00
C LEU A 92 0.58 -7.63 -9.05
N GLN A 93 1.68 -8.22 -8.58
CA GLN A 93 2.61 -8.96 -9.45
C GLN A 93 1.89 -10.09 -10.18
N THR A 94 0.95 -10.76 -9.51
CA THR A 94 0.09 -11.77 -10.11
C THR A 94 -1.35 -11.28 -9.92
N PRO A 95 -1.91 -10.53 -10.91
CA PRO A 95 -3.27 -10.01 -10.77
C PRO A 95 -4.31 -11.11 -10.83
N TYR A 96 -5.39 -10.93 -10.05
CA TYR A 96 -6.52 -11.84 -10.07
C TYR A 96 -7.56 -11.32 -11.06
N LEU A 97 -8.01 -12.23 -11.92
CA LEU A 97 -9.11 -11.96 -12.86
C LEU A 97 -10.30 -12.82 -12.48
N LEU A 98 -11.48 -12.24 -12.56
CA LEU A 98 -12.72 -12.98 -12.35
C LEU A 98 -13.05 -13.79 -13.61
N SER A 99 -13.75 -14.92 -13.45
CA SER A 99 -14.21 -15.75 -14.57
C SER A 99 -15.35 -15.05 -15.31
N ARG A 100 -15.04 -13.95 -15.97
CA ARG A 100 -15.98 -13.07 -16.67
C ARG A 100 -15.29 -12.50 -17.91
N SER A 101 -16.06 -11.79 -18.73
CA SER A 101 -15.52 -11.11 -19.90
C SER A 101 -14.47 -10.05 -19.48
N VAL A 102 -13.63 -9.66 -20.43
CA VAL A 102 -12.65 -8.59 -20.20
C VAL A 102 -13.35 -7.31 -19.77
N ALA A 103 -14.43 -6.92 -20.48
CA ALA A 103 -15.19 -5.71 -20.15
C ALA A 103 -15.76 -5.77 -18.74
N SER A 104 -16.25 -6.93 -18.31
CA SER A 104 -16.80 -7.13 -16.97
C SER A 104 -15.72 -7.02 -15.89
N ASN A 105 -14.50 -7.53 -16.15
CA ASN A 105 -13.38 -7.38 -15.23
C ASN A 105 -12.99 -5.91 -15.10
N VAL A 106 -12.88 -5.19 -16.20
CA VAL A 106 -12.52 -3.77 -16.21
C VAL A 106 -13.57 -2.94 -15.47
N ALA A 107 -14.85 -3.23 -15.65
CA ALA A 107 -15.95 -2.49 -15.04
C ALA A 107 -16.24 -2.87 -13.59
N TYR A 108 -15.63 -3.93 -13.07
CA TYR A 108 -15.94 -4.45 -11.74
C TYR A 108 -15.84 -3.41 -10.63
N GLY A 109 -14.76 -2.64 -10.64
CA GLY A 109 -14.56 -1.60 -9.63
C GLY A 109 -15.65 -0.54 -9.61
N LEU A 110 -16.17 -0.19 -10.80
CA LEU A 110 -17.26 0.78 -10.91
C LEU A 110 -18.57 0.18 -10.39
N ARG A 111 -18.84 -1.09 -10.71
CA ARG A 111 -20.06 -1.77 -10.25
C ARG A 111 -20.09 -1.89 -8.73
N VAL A 112 -18.97 -2.24 -8.11
CA VAL A 112 -18.87 -2.35 -6.65
C VAL A 112 -19.12 -1.00 -5.98
N ARG A 113 -18.76 0.10 -6.65
CA ARG A 113 -18.96 1.46 -6.16
C ARG A 113 -20.36 2.01 -6.49
N GLY A 114 -21.19 1.23 -7.18
CA GLY A 114 -22.53 1.64 -7.58
C GLY A 114 -22.58 2.54 -8.82
N ILE A 115 -21.50 2.57 -9.58
CA ILE A 115 -21.43 3.34 -10.84
C ILE A 115 -21.74 2.39 -12.00
N SER A 116 -22.71 2.75 -12.81
CA SER A 116 -23.13 1.96 -13.97
C SER A 116 -22.37 2.32 -15.26
#